data_56a704db63a1d0311b22363eaee01e41
#
_entry.id   56a704db63a1d0311b22363eaee01e41
#
_cell.length_a   1.000
_cell.length_b   1.000
_cell.length_c   1.000
_cell.angle_alpha   90.00
_cell.angle_beta   90.00
_cell.angle_gamma   90.00
#
_symmetry.space_group_name_H-M   'P 1'
#
loop_
_entity.id
_entity.type
_entity.pdbx_description
1 polymer ?
#
loop_
_entity_poly.entity_id
_entity_poly.type
_entity_poly.pdbx_seq_one_letter_code
_entity_poly.pdbx_strand_id
1 'polypeptide(L)'
;MTNFQRIGSISNAHIGRDFEVIAYAHFIDLGYDIIKDVGLSVGHERKKNHRFDLGTPLNAEEKIIIECKSHRWTRPSDNVPSAKLTVWNETMNYFHLAPEGYRKILFVLRDFSVKRNETLGEYYIRTYGHLIPKDVEIMEYDEVNQSVRVL
;
A
#
# COMPACT_ATOMS: atom_id res chain seq x y z
N MET A 1 -22.33 -0.17 23.70
CA MET A 1 -21.54 -1.23 23.02
C MET A 1 -21.56 -1.13 21.51
N THR A 2 -22.69 -0.93 20.89
CA THR A 2 -22.79 -0.70 19.44
C THR A 2 -22.06 0.56 18.96
N ASN A 3 -21.93 1.58 19.78
CA ASN A 3 -21.22 2.80 19.44
C ASN A 3 -19.69 2.62 19.40
N PHE A 4 -19.12 1.67 20.14
CA PHE A 4 -17.69 1.45 20.18
C PHE A 4 -17.17 0.83 18.87
N GLN A 5 -17.91 -0.10 18.30
CA GLN A 5 -17.55 -0.69 17.01
C GLN A 5 -17.69 0.30 15.84
N ARG A 6 -18.69 1.18 15.89
CA ARG A 6 -18.87 2.26 14.90
C ARG A 6 -17.73 3.26 14.95
N ILE A 7 -17.32 3.68 16.14
CA ILE A 7 -16.20 4.62 16.33
C ILE A 7 -14.90 4.00 15.82
N GLY A 8 -14.65 2.73 16.11
CA GLY A 8 -13.46 2.01 15.64
C GLY A 8 -13.40 1.88 14.11
N SER A 9 -14.52 1.54 13.45
CA SER A 9 -14.55 1.41 11.99
C SER A 9 -14.43 2.75 11.27
N ILE A 10 -15.03 3.81 11.81
CA ILE A 10 -14.87 5.18 11.29
C ILE A 10 -13.42 5.65 11.46
N SER A 11 -12.81 5.37 12.61
CA SER A 11 -11.41 5.70 12.89
C SER A 11 -10.47 4.99 11.90
N ASN A 12 -10.67 3.69 11.62
CA ASN A 12 -9.84 2.94 10.69
C ASN A 12 -9.96 3.45 9.26
N ALA A 13 -11.18 3.78 8.81
CA ALA A 13 -11.39 4.37 7.49
C ALA A 13 -10.76 5.76 7.36
N HIS A 14 -10.81 6.56 8.43
CA HIS A 14 -10.19 7.88 8.50
C HIS A 14 -8.66 7.77 8.47
N ILE A 15 -8.06 6.85 9.24
CA ILE A 15 -6.62 6.57 9.23
C ILE A 15 -6.16 6.16 7.83
N GLY A 16 -6.91 5.30 7.14
CA GLY A 16 -6.59 4.89 5.77
C GLY A 16 -6.55 6.06 4.79
N ARG A 17 -7.53 6.96 4.85
CA ARG A 17 -7.56 8.17 4.02
C ARG A 17 -6.45 9.15 4.36
N ASP A 18 -6.14 9.33 5.64
CA ASP A 18 -5.02 10.17 6.08
C ASP A 18 -3.69 9.62 5.59
N PHE A 19 -3.54 8.30 5.56
CA PHE A 19 -2.34 7.66 5.05
C PHE A 19 -2.17 7.86 3.54
N GLU A 20 -3.25 7.81 2.77
CA GLU A 20 -3.22 8.15 1.34
C GLU A 20 -2.79 9.61 1.11
N VAL A 21 -3.25 10.53 1.95
CA VAL A 21 -2.83 11.95 1.90
C VAL A 21 -1.34 12.09 2.18
N ILE A 22 -0.81 11.36 3.15
CA ILE A 22 0.63 11.34 3.46
C ILE A 22 1.42 10.82 2.24
N ALA A 23 1.00 9.73 1.65
CA ALA A 23 1.63 9.16 0.47
C ALA A 23 1.58 10.16 -0.70
N TYR A 24 0.43 10.76 -0.96
CA TYR A 24 0.26 11.78 -1.99
C TYR A 24 1.26 12.93 -1.82
N ALA A 25 1.34 13.49 -0.61
CA ALA A 25 2.25 14.58 -0.31
C ALA A 25 3.71 14.18 -0.52
N HIS A 26 4.09 12.98 -0.12
CA HIS A 26 5.45 12.47 -0.30
C HIS A 26 5.85 12.46 -1.78
N PHE A 27 5.01 11.93 -2.66
CA PHE A 27 5.34 11.84 -4.08
C PHE A 27 5.27 13.20 -4.78
N ILE A 28 4.36 14.08 -4.38
CA ILE A 28 4.33 15.47 -4.87
C ILE A 28 5.61 16.21 -4.50
N ASP A 29 6.08 16.05 -3.26
CA ASP A 29 7.31 16.68 -2.78
C ASP A 29 8.55 16.18 -3.54
N LEU A 30 8.52 14.94 -4.03
CA LEU A 30 9.56 14.40 -4.91
C LEU A 30 9.49 14.90 -6.35
N GLY A 31 8.45 15.67 -6.69
CA GLY A 31 8.30 16.25 -8.03
C GLY A 31 7.50 15.41 -9.00
N TYR A 32 6.85 14.34 -8.56
CA TYR A 32 6.00 13.52 -9.42
C TYR A 32 4.62 14.18 -9.63
N ASP A 33 4.08 14.01 -10.81
CA ASP A 33 2.72 14.43 -11.14
C ASP A 33 1.75 13.31 -10.74
N ILE A 34 1.25 13.36 -9.51
CA ILE A 34 0.41 12.32 -8.92
C ILE A 34 -1.03 12.82 -8.80
N ILE A 35 -1.96 11.97 -9.19
CA ILE A 35 -3.40 12.15 -8.96
C ILE A 35 -3.95 11.01 -8.14
N LYS A 36 -5.12 11.22 -7.54
CA LYS A 36 -5.84 10.19 -6.78
C LYS A 36 -6.71 9.36 -7.71
N ASP A 37 -6.92 8.10 -7.33
CA ASP A 37 -7.95 7.27 -7.91
C ASP A 37 -7.73 6.98 -9.41
N VAL A 38 -6.62 6.34 -9.72
CA VAL A 38 -6.25 6.05 -11.12
C VAL A 38 -6.83 4.71 -11.56
N GLY A 39 -7.75 4.76 -12.53
CA GLY A 39 -8.34 3.56 -13.11
C GLY A 39 -7.54 3.01 -14.28
N LEU A 40 -7.15 1.76 -14.22
CA LEU A 40 -6.48 1.05 -15.30
C LEU A 40 -7.21 -0.26 -15.61
N SER A 41 -7.22 -0.63 -16.89
CA SER A 41 -7.71 -1.93 -17.32
C SER A 41 -6.67 -3.01 -16.98
N VAL A 42 -7.04 -3.95 -16.13
CA VAL A 42 -6.17 -5.04 -15.67
C VAL A 42 -6.76 -6.39 -16.09
N GLY A 43 -5.90 -7.38 -16.25
CA GLY A 43 -6.27 -8.74 -16.57
C GLY A 43 -5.66 -9.25 -17.87
N HIS A 44 -5.87 -10.51 -18.17
CA HIS A 44 -5.43 -11.18 -19.39
C HIS A 44 -6.50 -11.05 -20.48
N GLU A 45 -7.23 -12.12 -20.78
CA GLU A 45 -8.32 -12.10 -21.77
C GLU A 45 -9.53 -11.33 -21.26
N ARG A 46 -9.93 -11.60 -20.01
CA ARG A 46 -11.01 -10.86 -19.33
C ARG A 46 -10.41 -9.71 -18.57
N LYS A 47 -10.79 -8.50 -18.95
CA LYS A 47 -10.26 -7.28 -18.36
C LYS A 47 -11.31 -6.59 -17.51
N LYS A 48 -10.84 -5.94 -16.46
CA LYS A 48 -11.67 -5.14 -15.55
C LYS A 48 -10.91 -3.86 -15.22
N ASN A 49 -11.64 -2.76 -15.09
CA ASN A 49 -11.07 -1.53 -14.58
C ASN A 49 -10.80 -1.67 -13.06
N HIS A 50 -9.55 -1.53 -12.66
CA HIS A 50 -9.16 -1.46 -11.25
C HIS A 50 -8.69 -0.05 -10.93
N ARG A 51 -9.10 0.45 -9.78
CA ARG A 51 -8.73 1.79 -9.33
C ARG A 51 -7.63 1.69 -8.29
N PHE A 52 -6.45 2.19 -8.67
CA PHE A 52 -5.31 2.31 -7.75
C PHE A 52 -5.46 3.59 -6.92
N ASP A 53 -4.98 3.57 -5.68
CA ASP A 53 -5.14 4.70 -4.75
C ASP A 53 -4.54 5.99 -5.31
N LEU A 54 -3.35 5.91 -5.86
CA LEU A 54 -2.62 7.04 -6.46
C LEU A 54 -1.94 6.58 -7.74
N GLY A 55 -1.61 7.55 -8.58
CA GLY A 55 -0.80 7.29 -9.77
C GLY A 55 -0.63 8.54 -10.61
N THR A 56 0.09 8.39 -11.71
CA THR A 56 0.26 9.46 -12.70
C THR A 56 -0.96 9.54 -13.60
N PRO A 57 -1.27 10.73 -14.19
CA PRO A 57 -2.27 10.84 -15.24
C PRO A 57 -1.97 9.92 -16.43
N LEU A 58 -3.01 9.45 -17.11
CA LEU A 58 -2.88 8.47 -18.20
C LEU A 58 -1.98 8.98 -19.36
N ASN A 59 -1.86 10.28 -19.52
CA ASN A 59 -1.05 10.93 -20.57
C ASN A 59 0.35 11.34 -20.09
N ALA A 60 0.72 11.01 -18.86
CA ALA A 60 2.04 11.33 -18.33
C ALA A 60 3.13 10.51 -19.04
N GLU A 61 4.33 11.09 -19.19
CA GLU A 61 5.49 10.36 -19.71
C GLU A 61 5.93 9.28 -18.75
N GLU A 62 6.10 9.62 -17.48
CA GLU A 62 6.38 8.67 -16.42
C GLU A 62 5.08 8.06 -15.92
N LYS A 63 5.03 6.74 -15.88
CA LYS A 63 3.84 5.99 -15.50
C LYS A 63 4.06 5.30 -14.16
N ILE A 64 3.30 5.74 -13.15
CA ILE A 64 3.40 5.25 -11.78
C ILE A 64 2.01 4.89 -11.29
N ILE A 65 1.91 3.75 -10.57
CA ILE A 65 0.72 3.39 -9.80
C ILE A 65 1.14 3.00 -8.39
N ILE A 66 0.33 3.41 -7.41
CA ILE A 66 0.63 3.28 -5.99
C ILE A 66 -0.61 2.76 -5.27
N GLU A 67 -0.41 1.74 -4.46
CA GLU A 67 -1.38 1.28 -3.47
C GLU A 67 -0.86 1.58 -2.06
N CYS A 68 -1.74 2.06 -1.20
CA CYS A 68 -1.39 2.47 0.16
C CYS A 68 -2.03 1.51 1.16
N LYS A 69 -1.23 0.99 2.09
CA LYS A 69 -1.69 0.05 3.13
C LYS A 69 -1.15 0.50 4.49
N SER A 70 -2.04 0.91 5.39
CA SER A 70 -1.70 1.40 6.73
C SER A 70 -1.92 0.36 7.83
N HIS A 71 -1.88 -0.91 7.49
CA HIS A 71 -2.09 -1.98 8.46
C HIS A 71 -0.93 -2.10 9.45
N ARG A 72 -1.28 -2.54 10.67
CA ARG A 72 -0.35 -2.74 11.78
C ARG A 72 -0.40 -4.18 12.26
N TRP A 73 0.62 -4.57 13.02
CA TRP A 73 0.54 -5.79 13.82
C TRP A 73 -0.71 -5.74 14.70
N THR A 74 -1.30 -6.90 14.96
CA THR A 74 -2.49 -6.98 15.85
C THR A 74 -2.07 -6.94 17.31
N ARG A 75 -2.36 -5.81 17.95
CA ARG A 75 -2.04 -5.59 19.37
C ARG A 75 -3.04 -6.29 20.28
N PRO A 76 -2.65 -6.67 21.54
CA PRO A 76 -1.37 -6.34 22.19
C PRO A 76 -0.24 -7.32 21.90
N SER A 77 -0.51 -8.50 21.34
CA SER A 77 0.45 -9.60 21.22
C SER A 77 1.29 -9.56 19.94
N ASP A 78 1.16 -8.53 19.13
CA ASP A 78 1.81 -8.41 17.83
C ASP A 78 1.57 -9.63 16.93
N ASN A 79 0.31 -10.08 16.89
CA ASN A 79 -0.09 -11.16 16.02
C ASN A 79 -0.08 -10.72 14.57
N VAL A 80 0.17 -11.66 13.67
CA VAL A 80 0.13 -11.41 12.22
C VAL A 80 -1.30 -11.07 11.82
N PRO A 81 -1.53 -9.91 11.18
CA PRO A 81 -2.85 -9.55 10.66
C PRO A 81 -3.12 -10.28 9.33
N SER A 82 -3.30 -11.59 9.40
CA SER A 82 -3.33 -12.47 8.21
C SER A 82 -4.36 -12.07 7.18
N ALA A 83 -5.57 -11.67 7.60
CA ALA A 83 -6.61 -11.22 6.66
C ALA A 83 -6.20 -9.95 5.91
N LYS A 84 -5.46 -9.05 6.56
CA LYS A 84 -4.96 -7.82 5.95
C LYS A 84 -3.83 -8.10 4.97
N LEU A 85 -2.94 -9.04 5.30
CA LEU A 85 -1.87 -9.44 4.39
C LEU A 85 -2.39 -10.19 3.16
N THR A 86 -3.53 -10.86 3.26
CA THR A 86 -4.23 -11.42 2.11
C THR A 86 -4.64 -10.30 1.13
N VAL A 87 -5.06 -9.15 1.63
CA VAL A 87 -5.36 -7.98 0.79
C VAL A 87 -4.09 -7.43 0.13
N TRP A 88 -2.94 -7.47 0.80
CA TRP A 88 -1.66 -7.11 0.18
C TRP A 88 -1.31 -8.08 -0.96
N ASN A 89 -1.55 -9.36 -0.78
CA ASN A 89 -1.36 -10.37 -1.85
C ASN A 89 -2.27 -10.10 -3.05
N GLU A 90 -3.49 -9.70 -2.82
CA GLU A 90 -4.41 -9.27 -3.89
C GLU A 90 -3.85 -8.07 -4.65
N THR A 91 -3.31 -7.10 -3.94
CA THR A 91 -2.63 -5.94 -4.54
C THR A 91 -1.48 -6.37 -5.45
N MET A 92 -0.66 -7.33 -5.03
CA MET A 92 0.42 -7.86 -5.85
C MET A 92 -0.11 -8.47 -7.16
N ASN A 93 -1.25 -9.15 -7.08
CA ASN A 93 -1.90 -9.69 -8.28
C ASN A 93 -2.40 -8.58 -9.22
N TYR A 94 -2.98 -7.51 -8.70
CA TYR A 94 -3.36 -6.37 -9.53
C TYR A 94 -2.15 -5.69 -10.18
N PHE A 95 -1.05 -5.56 -9.47
CA PHE A 95 0.19 -5.04 -10.04
C PHE A 95 0.72 -5.94 -11.16
N HIS A 96 0.67 -7.25 -10.96
CA HIS A 96 1.07 -8.22 -11.98
C HIS A 96 0.22 -8.10 -13.24
N LEU A 97 -1.06 -7.84 -13.10
CA LEU A 97 -2.03 -7.75 -14.20
C LEU A 97 -2.15 -6.33 -14.79
N ALA A 98 -1.47 -5.35 -14.23
CA ALA A 98 -1.47 -3.99 -14.73
C ALA A 98 -0.74 -3.88 -16.08
N PRO A 99 -1.06 -2.87 -16.91
CA PRO A 99 -0.35 -2.66 -18.16
C PRO A 99 1.15 -2.51 -17.96
N GLU A 100 1.93 -2.93 -18.95
CA GLU A 100 3.38 -2.77 -18.93
C GLU A 100 3.80 -1.30 -18.91
N GLY A 101 5.01 -1.04 -18.44
CA GLY A 101 5.60 0.29 -18.42
C GLY A 101 5.29 1.12 -17.18
N TYR A 102 4.49 0.60 -16.26
CA TYR A 102 4.20 1.26 -14.98
C TYR A 102 5.23 0.91 -13.92
N ARG A 103 5.77 1.93 -13.25
CA ARG A 103 6.43 1.77 -11.96
C ARG A 103 5.36 1.49 -10.91
N LYS A 104 5.54 0.45 -10.12
CA LYS A 104 4.53 -0.07 -9.19
C LYS A 104 5.05 0.02 -7.77
N ILE A 105 4.29 0.68 -6.91
CA ILE A 105 4.71 0.96 -5.53
C ILE A 105 3.62 0.52 -4.57
N LEU A 106 3.99 -0.34 -3.63
CA LEU A 106 3.20 -0.59 -2.42
C LEU A 106 3.76 0.31 -1.32
N PHE A 107 2.98 1.29 -0.91
CA PHE A 107 3.34 2.25 0.14
C PHE A 107 2.71 1.81 1.46
N VAL A 108 3.53 1.42 2.41
CA VAL A 108 3.08 0.82 3.68
C VAL A 108 3.52 1.64 4.88
N LEU A 109 2.76 1.54 5.96
CA LEU A 109 3.10 2.15 7.23
C LEU A 109 4.13 1.28 7.96
N ARG A 110 5.18 1.91 8.48
CA ARG A 110 6.14 1.25 9.35
C ARG A 110 5.48 0.92 10.68
N ASP A 111 5.43 -0.35 11.04
CA ASP A 111 5.01 -0.80 12.36
C ASP A 111 5.99 -1.87 12.85
N PHE A 112 6.89 -1.47 13.74
CA PHE A 112 7.92 -2.34 14.30
C PHE A 112 7.40 -3.11 15.49
N SER A 113 7.63 -4.41 15.51
CA SER A 113 7.36 -5.29 16.65
C SER A 113 8.66 -5.60 17.38
N VAL A 114 8.78 -5.16 18.63
CA VAL A 114 9.93 -5.51 19.48
C VAL A 114 10.00 -7.02 19.68
N LYS A 115 8.86 -7.65 19.91
CA LYS A 115 8.75 -9.11 20.10
C LYS A 115 9.28 -9.88 18.89
N ARG A 116 8.98 -9.41 17.67
CA ARG A 116 9.35 -10.09 16.43
C ARG A 116 10.66 -9.57 15.83
N ASN A 117 11.14 -8.44 16.33
CA ASN A 117 12.34 -7.76 15.85
C ASN A 117 12.28 -7.47 14.33
N GLU A 118 11.12 -7.13 13.85
CA GLU A 118 10.92 -6.74 12.44
C GLU A 118 9.70 -5.84 12.28
N THR A 119 9.65 -5.09 11.19
CA THR A 119 8.45 -4.36 10.79
C THR A 119 7.48 -5.27 10.07
N LEU A 120 6.21 -4.87 10.00
CA LEU A 120 5.21 -5.64 9.25
C LEU A 120 5.58 -5.74 7.76
N GLY A 121 6.15 -4.68 7.19
CA GLY A 121 6.63 -4.70 5.80
C GLY A 121 7.77 -5.70 5.59
N GLU A 122 8.73 -5.74 6.51
CA GLU A 122 9.81 -6.73 6.48
C GLU A 122 9.29 -8.16 6.61
N TYR A 123 8.35 -8.38 7.51
CA TYR A 123 7.68 -9.67 7.65
C TYR A 123 6.98 -10.09 6.35
N TYR A 124 6.28 -9.15 5.72
CA TYR A 124 5.57 -9.42 4.46
C TYR A 124 6.54 -9.89 3.37
N ILE A 125 7.65 -9.19 3.19
CA ILE A 125 8.65 -9.56 2.19
C ILE A 125 9.25 -10.93 2.49
N ARG A 126 9.58 -11.20 3.74
CA ARG A 126 10.16 -12.48 4.16
C ARG A 126 9.20 -13.66 3.93
N THR A 127 7.92 -13.44 4.17
CA THR A 127 6.90 -14.51 4.14
C THR A 127 6.25 -14.66 2.78
N TYR A 128 6.01 -13.55 2.09
CA TYR A 128 5.28 -13.51 0.83
C TYR A 128 6.11 -12.98 -0.35
N GLY A 129 7.42 -12.90 -0.21
CA GLY A 129 8.30 -12.37 -1.25
C GLY A 129 8.16 -13.06 -2.60
N HIS A 130 7.83 -14.34 -2.59
CA HIS A 130 7.58 -15.12 -3.82
C HIS A 130 6.33 -14.65 -4.60
N LEU A 131 5.43 -13.87 -3.98
CA LEU A 131 4.25 -13.30 -4.61
C LEU A 131 4.49 -11.87 -5.12
N ILE A 132 5.63 -11.27 -4.79
CA ILE A 132 5.94 -9.89 -5.15
C ILE A 132 6.59 -9.89 -6.54
N PRO A 133 5.94 -9.28 -7.56
CA PRO A 133 6.58 -9.12 -8.87
C PRO A 133 7.90 -8.33 -8.75
N LYS A 134 8.88 -8.68 -9.55
CA LYS A 134 10.23 -8.07 -9.46
C LYS A 134 10.25 -6.57 -9.76
N ASP A 135 9.23 -6.05 -10.44
CA ASP A 135 9.08 -4.64 -10.78
C ASP A 135 8.26 -3.84 -9.76
N VAL A 136 7.88 -4.47 -8.64
CA VAL A 136 7.17 -3.81 -7.54
C VAL A 136 8.15 -3.37 -6.46
N GLU A 137 8.09 -2.09 -6.12
CA GLU A 137 8.83 -1.53 -4.98
C GLU A 137 7.91 -1.48 -3.75
N ILE A 138 8.44 -1.85 -2.60
CA ILE A 138 7.74 -1.65 -1.32
C ILE A 138 8.43 -0.51 -0.58
N MET A 139 7.69 0.56 -0.33
CA MET A 139 8.16 1.73 0.40
C MET A 139 7.48 1.78 1.76
N GLU A 140 8.27 1.98 2.79
CA GLU A 140 7.82 1.99 4.18
C GLU A 140 7.96 3.40 4.76
N TYR A 141 6.83 3.95 5.22
CA TYR A 141 6.76 5.27 5.83
C TYR A 141 6.85 5.16 7.35
N ASP A 142 7.81 5.87 7.92
CA ASP A 142 7.99 6.04 9.37
C ASP A 142 7.28 7.31 9.82
N GLU A 143 6.17 7.17 10.57
CA GLU A 143 5.37 8.31 11.03
C GLU A 143 6.05 9.12 12.14
N VAL A 144 7.00 8.53 12.88
CA VAL A 144 7.76 9.24 13.94
C VAL A 144 8.79 10.16 13.33
N ASN A 145 9.59 9.65 12.38
CA ASN A 145 10.66 10.41 11.73
C ASN A 145 10.19 11.10 10.44
N GLN A 146 8.96 10.86 10.01
CA GLN A 146 8.40 11.38 8.76
C GLN A 146 9.31 11.11 7.57
N SER A 147 9.78 9.88 7.46
CA SER A 147 10.72 9.44 6.44
C SER A 147 10.24 8.17 5.74
N VAL A 148 10.74 7.97 4.53
CA VAL A 148 10.41 6.80 3.70
C VAL A 148 11.69 6.05 3.37
N ARG A 149 11.63 4.73 3.44
CA ARG A 149 12.71 3.86 2.95
C ARG A 149 12.14 2.81 2.00
N VAL A 150 12.94 2.39 1.07
CA VAL A 150 12.64 1.24 0.20
C VAL A 150 13.10 -0.03 0.91
N LEU A 151 12.22 -1.01 1.01
CA LEU A 151 12.52 -2.30 1.63
C LEU A 151 13.17 -3.27 0.62
#